data_4a44373df3befa80f6c2682d6383a5e5
#
_entry.id   4a44373df3befa80f6c2682d6383a5e5
#
_cell.length_a   1.000
_cell.length_b   1.000
_cell.length_c   1.000
_cell.angle_alpha   90.00
_cell.angle_beta   90.00
_cell.angle_gamma   90.00
#
_symmetry.space_group_name_H-M   'P 1'
#
loop_
_entity.id
_entity.type
_entity.pdbx_description
1 polymer ?
#
loop_
_entity_poly.entity_id
_entity_poly.type
_entity_poly.pdbx_seq_one_letter_code
_entity_poly.pdbx_strand_id
1 'polypeptide(L)'
;MNKIYNNLSIENLINTEWFNQFNKYQQEQIRLGLKDNLNVLLYAKKEFDFWQMQEIRYGLQDNLDVSIYAKKDFDEHQMEQIRCGLQDNLNVLIYAKSEFDGYQMEQIRLGLKKNLDVSIYAKKEYSSKKMRGIRLSLPKESTLK
;
A
#
# COMPACT_ATOMS: atom_id res chain seq x y z
N MET A 1 4.45 14.80 13.38
CA MET A 1 5.56 13.87 13.44
C MET A 1 6.04 13.69 14.85
N ASN A 2 6.43 12.56 15.18
CA ASN A 2 6.72 12.25 16.53
C ASN A 2 8.20 12.10 16.78
N LYS A 3 8.83 13.21 17.12
CA LYS A 3 10.28 13.25 17.39
C LYS A 3 10.67 12.43 18.61
N ILE A 4 9.70 12.09 19.48
CA ILE A 4 9.99 11.33 20.69
C ILE A 4 10.63 9.99 20.36
N TYR A 5 10.03 9.27 19.40
CA TYR A 5 10.55 7.95 19.05
C TYR A 5 11.81 8.02 18.21
N ASN A 6 11.97 9.09 17.44
CA ASN A 6 13.19 9.27 16.67
C ASN A 6 14.41 9.55 17.53
N ASN A 7 14.19 9.99 18.77
CA ASN A 7 15.27 10.28 19.70
C ASN A 7 15.59 9.10 20.61
N LEU A 8 14.81 8.02 20.56
CA LEU A 8 15.09 6.82 21.35
C LEU A 8 16.06 5.92 20.60
N SER A 9 17.07 5.41 21.32
CA SER A 9 17.88 4.36 20.74
C SER A 9 17.05 3.10 20.59
N ILE A 10 17.39 2.26 19.62
CA ILE A 10 16.68 1.01 19.40
C ILE A 10 16.75 0.13 20.64
N GLU A 11 17.91 0.12 21.34
CA GLU A 11 18.07 -0.65 22.57
C GLU A 11 17.11 -0.20 23.67
N ASN A 12 16.88 1.10 23.79
CA ASN A 12 15.94 1.61 24.78
C ASN A 12 14.50 1.29 24.39
N LEU A 13 14.19 1.33 23.10
CA LEU A 13 12.85 1.09 22.62
C LEU A 13 12.36 -0.32 22.93
N ILE A 14 13.24 -1.33 22.80
CA ILE A 14 12.84 -2.73 22.99
C ILE A 14 12.45 -3.04 24.44
N ASN A 15 12.75 -2.14 25.38
CA ASN A 15 12.40 -2.31 26.77
C ASN A 15 11.11 -1.58 27.16
N THR A 16 10.40 -0.97 26.20
CA THR A 16 9.17 -0.25 26.51
C THR A 16 7.96 -1.17 26.39
N GLU A 17 6.92 -0.88 27.19
CA GLU A 17 5.66 -1.60 27.10
C GLU A 17 5.01 -1.41 25.73
N TRP A 18 5.14 -0.19 25.18
CA TRP A 18 4.60 0.11 23.87
C TRP A 18 5.16 -0.83 22.80
N PHE A 19 6.48 -1.03 22.80
CA PHE A 19 7.13 -1.89 21.82
C PHE A 19 6.79 -3.36 22.07
N ASN A 20 6.71 -3.75 23.33
CA ASN A 20 6.50 -5.15 23.70
C ASN A 20 5.07 -5.64 23.44
N GLN A 21 4.13 -4.73 23.14
CA GLN A 21 2.79 -5.14 22.75
C GLN A 21 2.73 -5.78 21.37
N PHE A 22 3.77 -5.55 20.56
CA PHE A 22 3.85 -6.08 19.20
C PHE A 22 4.57 -7.43 19.20
N ASN A 23 4.20 -8.30 18.26
CA ASN A 23 4.93 -9.56 18.11
C ASN A 23 6.30 -9.29 17.48
N LYS A 24 7.16 -10.33 17.44
CA LYS A 24 8.54 -10.13 16.96
C LYS A 24 8.62 -9.69 15.50
N TYR A 25 7.68 -10.10 14.65
CA TYR A 25 7.67 -9.71 13.24
C TYR A 25 7.25 -8.26 13.06
N GLN A 26 6.25 -7.83 13.82
CA GLN A 26 5.83 -6.43 13.86
C GLN A 26 6.94 -5.56 14.41
N GLN A 27 7.59 -6.01 15.49
CA GLN A 27 8.71 -5.29 16.10
C GLN A 27 9.84 -5.08 15.10
N GLU A 28 10.12 -6.07 14.25
CA GLU A 28 11.16 -5.92 13.25
C GLU A 28 10.83 -4.82 12.25
N GLN A 29 9.58 -4.74 11.81
CA GLN A 29 9.17 -3.66 10.90
C GLN A 29 9.30 -2.28 11.56
N ILE A 30 9.02 -2.19 12.86
CA ILE A 30 9.18 -0.95 13.60
C ILE A 30 10.66 -0.58 13.72
N ARG A 31 11.54 -1.55 14.05
CA ARG A 31 12.98 -1.31 14.13
C ARG A 31 13.54 -0.80 12.81
N LEU A 32 13.15 -1.44 11.70
CA LEU A 32 13.63 -1.06 10.38
C LEU A 32 13.21 0.37 10.04
N GLY A 33 11.98 0.73 10.37
CA GLY A 33 11.51 2.09 10.12
C GLY A 33 12.26 3.12 10.94
N LEU A 34 12.50 2.84 12.23
CA LEU A 34 13.25 3.74 13.09
C LEU A 34 14.69 3.91 12.61
N LYS A 35 15.30 2.82 12.15
CA LYS A 35 16.66 2.88 11.62
C LYS A 35 16.76 3.81 10.42
N ASP A 36 15.71 3.87 9.62
CA ASP A 36 15.66 4.71 8.42
C ASP A 36 15.01 6.07 8.68
N ASN A 37 14.79 6.42 9.95
CA ASN A 37 14.19 7.70 10.37
C ASN A 37 12.79 7.92 9.79
N LEU A 38 12.03 6.84 9.64
CA LEU A 38 10.66 6.93 9.15
C LEU A 38 9.69 7.20 10.30
N ASN A 39 8.54 7.78 9.97
CA ASN A 39 7.48 7.98 10.95
C ASN A 39 6.73 6.67 11.19
N VAL A 40 7.28 5.84 12.07
CA VAL A 40 6.74 4.49 12.32
C VAL A 40 5.36 4.53 12.94
N LEU A 41 4.93 5.65 13.52
CA LEU A 41 3.61 5.74 14.13
C LEU A 41 2.50 5.60 13.10
N LEU A 42 2.81 5.81 11.83
CA LEU A 42 1.82 5.62 10.78
C LEU A 42 1.46 4.16 10.59
N TYR A 43 2.33 3.23 11.03
CA TYR A 43 2.04 1.80 10.89
C TYR A 43 2.21 0.99 12.18
N ALA A 44 2.79 1.57 13.22
CA ALA A 44 2.98 0.84 14.48
C ALA A 44 1.66 0.76 15.24
N LYS A 45 0.75 -0.04 14.73
CA LYS A 45 -0.59 -0.23 15.26
C LYS A 45 -0.90 -1.72 15.28
N LYS A 46 -1.51 -2.20 16.35
CA LYS A 46 -1.77 -3.63 16.51
C LYS A 46 -2.72 -4.19 15.45
N GLU A 47 -3.52 -3.32 14.83
CA GLU A 47 -4.47 -3.72 13.78
C GLU A 47 -3.78 -4.11 12.48
N PHE A 48 -2.50 -3.74 12.30
CA PHE A 48 -1.73 -4.12 11.11
C PHE A 48 -0.87 -5.34 11.42
N ASP A 49 -0.92 -6.36 10.57
CA ASP A 49 0.04 -7.45 10.67
C ASP A 49 1.38 -6.99 10.06
N PHE A 50 2.40 -7.83 10.17
CA PHE A 50 3.72 -7.40 9.72
C PHE A 50 3.81 -7.21 8.20
N TRP A 51 3.00 -7.92 7.42
CA TRP A 51 2.97 -7.74 5.96
C TRP A 51 2.39 -6.37 5.60
N GLN A 52 1.30 -5.97 6.29
CA GLN A 52 0.72 -4.65 6.10
C GLN A 52 1.70 -3.57 6.53
N MET A 53 2.35 -3.75 7.67
CA MET A 53 3.37 -2.81 8.16
C MET A 53 4.50 -2.66 7.14
N GLN A 54 4.92 -3.76 6.53
CA GLN A 54 6.00 -3.75 5.54
C GLN A 54 5.61 -2.91 4.32
N GLU A 55 4.39 -3.06 3.82
CA GLU A 55 3.94 -2.29 2.67
C GLU A 55 3.87 -0.80 2.99
N ILE A 56 3.45 -0.44 4.20
CA ILE A 56 3.42 0.96 4.60
C ILE A 56 4.86 1.49 4.75
N ARG A 57 5.75 0.70 5.35
CA ARG A 57 7.15 1.09 5.50
C ARG A 57 7.81 1.33 4.14
N TYR A 58 7.57 0.45 3.17
CA TYR A 58 8.10 0.64 1.81
C TYR A 58 7.62 1.97 1.20
N GLY A 59 6.34 2.28 1.38
CA GLY A 59 5.81 3.55 0.88
C GLY A 59 6.48 4.75 1.52
N LEU A 60 6.71 4.68 2.84
CA LEU A 60 7.40 5.76 3.55
C LEU A 60 8.83 5.93 3.07
N GLN A 61 9.54 4.82 2.78
CA GLN A 61 10.89 4.89 2.23
C GLN A 61 10.94 5.60 0.88
N ASP A 62 9.88 5.47 0.10
CA ASP A 62 9.80 6.07 -1.23
C ASP A 62 9.08 7.43 -1.20
N ASN A 63 8.84 7.98 -0.02
CA ASN A 63 8.18 9.28 0.18
C ASN A 63 6.79 9.34 -0.45
N LEU A 64 6.07 8.23 -0.42
CA LEU A 64 4.70 8.17 -0.95
C LEU A 64 3.70 8.60 0.13
N ASP A 65 2.52 9.05 -0.31
CA ASP A 65 1.44 9.37 0.61
C ASP A 65 0.76 8.06 1.05
N VAL A 66 1.30 7.45 2.10
CA VAL A 66 0.79 6.17 2.59
C VAL A 66 -0.59 6.29 3.24
N SER A 67 -1.05 7.51 3.54
CA SER A 67 -2.38 7.69 4.13
C SER A 67 -3.48 7.14 3.23
N ILE A 68 -3.21 7.04 1.94
CA ILE A 68 -4.16 6.51 0.97
C ILE A 68 -4.45 5.04 1.23
N TYR A 69 -3.43 4.27 1.70
CA TYR A 69 -3.61 2.83 1.88
C TYR A 69 -3.32 2.30 3.28
N ALA A 70 -2.78 3.11 4.18
CA ALA A 70 -2.48 2.66 5.55
C ALA A 70 -3.77 2.55 6.35
N LYS A 71 -4.60 1.58 5.98
CA LYS A 71 -5.93 1.34 6.56
C LYS A 71 -6.09 -0.15 6.77
N LYS A 72 -6.66 -0.54 7.92
CA LYS A 72 -6.84 -1.95 8.26
C LYS A 72 -7.71 -2.70 7.25
N ASP A 73 -8.55 -1.99 6.49
CA ASP A 73 -9.46 -2.61 5.52
C ASP A 73 -8.76 -3.11 4.27
N PHE A 74 -7.49 -2.74 4.07
CA PHE A 74 -6.70 -3.23 2.95
C PHE A 74 -5.74 -4.32 3.43
N ASP A 75 -5.73 -5.46 2.76
CA ASP A 75 -4.72 -6.48 3.02
C ASP A 75 -3.40 -6.08 2.35
N GLU A 76 -2.36 -6.87 2.57
CA GLU A 76 -1.03 -6.54 2.04
C GLU A 76 -0.99 -6.53 0.52
N HIS A 77 -1.79 -7.37 -0.15
CA HIS A 77 -1.82 -7.39 -1.61
C HIS A 77 -2.48 -6.12 -2.16
N GLN A 78 -3.59 -5.70 -1.54
CA GLN A 78 -4.24 -4.43 -1.91
C GLN A 78 -3.30 -3.26 -1.67
N MET A 79 -2.63 -3.24 -0.52
CA MET A 79 -1.66 -2.19 -0.19
C MET A 79 -0.53 -2.13 -1.21
N GLU A 80 -0.02 -3.28 -1.63
CA GLU A 80 1.03 -3.36 -2.63
C GLU A 80 0.59 -2.74 -3.95
N GLN A 81 -0.62 -3.05 -4.40
CA GLN A 81 -1.11 -2.52 -5.66
C GLN A 81 -1.30 -1.00 -5.62
N ILE A 82 -1.75 -0.49 -4.48
CA ILE A 82 -1.89 0.95 -4.32
C ILE A 82 -0.51 1.62 -4.26
N ARG A 83 0.43 1.02 -3.51
CA ARG A 83 1.80 1.54 -3.41
C ARG A 83 2.46 1.59 -4.79
N CYS A 84 2.35 0.50 -5.57
CA CYS A 84 2.93 0.46 -6.91
C CYS A 84 2.33 1.53 -7.82
N GLY A 85 1.02 1.75 -7.71
CA GLY A 85 0.37 2.81 -8.49
C GLY A 85 0.88 4.20 -8.11
N LEU A 86 1.07 4.44 -6.82
CA LEU A 86 1.62 5.72 -6.35
C LEU A 86 3.04 5.93 -6.86
N GLN A 87 3.85 4.87 -6.89
CA GLN A 87 5.22 4.95 -7.43
C GLN A 87 5.23 5.34 -8.90
N ASP A 88 4.23 4.90 -9.64
CA ASP A 88 4.10 5.20 -11.07
C ASP A 88 3.28 6.47 -11.33
N ASN A 89 2.95 7.23 -10.29
CA ASN A 89 2.17 8.46 -10.37
C ASN A 89 0.80 8.26 -11.03
N LEU A 90 0.19 7.10 -10.81
CA LEU A 90 -1.13 6.79 -11.33
C LEU A 90 -2.21 7.35 -10.41
N ASN A 91 -3.40 7.58 -10.97
CA ASN A 91 -4.56 7.97 -10.16
C ASN A 91 -5.12 6.76 -9.44
N VAL A 92 -4.50 6.41 -8.30
CA VAL A 92 -4.88 5.21 -7.54
C VAL A 92 -6.27 5.31 -6.92
N LEU A 93 -6.81 6.51 -6.80
CA LEU A 93 -8.14 6.68 -6.20
C LEU A 93 -9.22 5.97 -7.00
N ILE A 94 -8.95 5.68 -8.28
CA ILE A 94 -9.86 4.92 -9.11
C ILE A 94 -10.07 3.51 -8.54
N TYR A 95 -9.02 2.91 -7.94
CA TYR A 95 -9.12 1.54 -7.46
C TYR A 95 -8.79 1.35 -5.97
N ALA A 96 -8.34 2.37 -5.27
CA ALA A 96 -8.00 2.27 -3.84
C ALA A 96 -9.29 2.19 -3.01
N LYS A 97 -10.01 1.10 -3.17
CA LYS A 97 -11.31 0.84 -2.55
C LYS A 97 -11.30 -0.60 -2.05
N SER A 98 -11.78 -0.83 -0.84
CA SER A 98 -11.77 -2.16 -0.24
C SER A 98 -12.63 -3.17 -1.01
N GLU A 99 -13.55 -2.71 -1.83
CA GLU A 99 -14.39 -3.60 -2.63
C GLU A 99 -13.64 -4.32 -3.75
N PHE A 100 -12.45 -3.85 -4.12
CA PHE A 100 -11.58 -4.53 -5.07
C PHE A 100 -10.53 -5.33 -4.32
N ASP A 101 -10.37 -6.60 -4.64
CA ASP A 101 -9.26 -7.37 -4.08
C ASP A 101 -7.95 -7.01 -4.80
N GLY A 102 -6.83 -7.54 -4.31
CA GLY A 102 -5.53 -7.22 -4.87
C GLY A 102 -5.39 -7.59 -6.34
N TYR A 103 -6.01 -8.69 -6.76
CA TYR A 103 -5.93 -9.13 -8.15
C TYR A 103 -6.74 -8.21 -9.08
N GLN A 104 -7.90 -7.75 -8.62
CA GLN A 104 -8.70 -6.77 -9.37
C GLN A 104 -7.95 -5.44 -9.46
N MET A 105 -7.39 -5.00 -8.34
CA MET A 105 -6.60 -3.76 -8.31
C MET A 105 -5.44 -3.82 -9.28
N GLU A 106 -4.78 -4.97 -9.38
CA GLU A 106 -3.66 -5.15 -10.30
C GLU A 106 -4.08 -4.92 -11.75
N GLN A 107 -5.23 -5.47 -12.13
CA GLN A 107 -5.72 -5.30 -13.50
C GLN A 107 -6.06 -3.84 -13.81
N ILE A 108 -6.61 -3.13 -12.84
CA ILE A 108 -6.93 -1.71 -13.02
C ILE A 108 -5.63 -0.90 -13.09
N ARG A 109 -4.67 -1.19 -12.19
CA ARG A 109 -3.38 -0.50 -12.18
C ARG A 109 -2.65 -0.68 -13.52
N LEU A 110 -2.60 -1.91 -14.02
CA LEU A 110 -1.93 -2.19 -15.29
C LEU A 110 -2.60 -1.45 -16.46
N GLY A 111 -3.92 -1.33 -16.42
CA GLY A 111 -4.64 -0.55 -17.44
C GLY A 111 -4.28 0.93 -17.37
N LEU A 112 -4.25 1.49 -16.16
CA LEU A 112 -3.88 2.90 -15.99
C LEU A 112 -2.46 3.14 -16.48
N LYS A 113 -1.55 2.21 -16.21
CA LYS A 113 -0.16 2.32 -16.64
C LYS A 113 -0.03 2.34 -18.16
N LYS A 114 -0.96 1.72 -18.85
CA LYS A 114 -0.99 1.68 -20.33
C LYS A 114 -1.91 2.74 -20.93
N ASN A 115 -2.41 3.67 -20.13
CA ASN A 115 -3.33 4.73 -20.57
C ASN A 115 -4.61 4.18 -21.19
N LEU A 116 -5.17 3.12 -20.60
CA LEU A 116 -6.43 2.58 -21.04
C LEU A 116 -7.59 3.24 -20.28
N ASP A 117 -8.77 3.23 -20.90
CA ASP A 117 -9.98 3.66 -20.19
C ASP A 117 -10.46 2.54 -19.28
N VAL A 118 -9.94 2.51 -18.05
CA VAL A 118 -10.25 1.44 -17.12
C VAL A 118 -11.67 1.49 -16.59
N SER A 119 -12.39 2.60 -16.79
CA SER A 119 -13.80 2.69 -16.35
C SER A 119 -14.66 1.62 -17.00
N ILE A 120 -14.23 1.10 -18.14
CA ILE A 120 -14.95 0.05 -18.85
C ILE A 120 -15.01 -1.24 -18.04
N TYR A 121 -13.95 -1.52 -17.23
CA TYR A 121 -13.90 -2.78 -16.51
C TYR A 121 -13.67 -2.64 -15.00
N ALA A 122 -13.42 -1.44 -14.49
CA ALA A 122 -13.18 -1.24 -13.05
C ALA A 122 -14.49 -1.36 -12.28
N LYS A 123 -15.02 -2.56 -12.22
CA LYS A 123 -16.31 -2.87 -11.59
C LYS A 123 -16.12 -4.03 -10.62
N LYS A 124 -16.59 -3.85 -9.37
CA LYS A 124 -16.36 -4.85 -8.32
C LYS A 124 -16.95 -6.23 -8.66
N GLU A 125 -17.99 -6.29 -9.49
CA GLU A 125 -18.63 -7.55 -9.86
C GLU A 125 -17.86 -8.31 -10.94
N TYR A 126 -16.85 -7.71 -11.56
CA TYR A 126 -16.02 -8.38 -12.55
C TYR A 126 -14.85 -9.06 -11.87
N SER A 127 -14.64 -10.35 -12.12
CA SER A 127 -13.48 -11.07 -11.63
C SER A 127 -12.19 -10.47 -12.22
N SER A 128 -11.08 -10.71 -11.57
CA SER A 128 -9.77 -10.25 -12.09
C SER A 128 -9.51 -10.88 -13.46
N LYS A 129 -9.95 -12.12 -13.67
CA LYS A 129 -9.79 -12.79 -14.96
C LYS A 129 -10.58 -12.06 -16.04
N LYS A 130 -11.84 -11.70 -15.76
CA LYS A 130 -12.65 -10.94 -16.70
C LYS A 130 -12.05 -9.58 -17.00
N MET A 131 -11.59 -8.88 -15.94
CA MET A 131 -10.92 -7.59 -16.09
C MET A 131 -9.70 -7.72 -17.00
N ARG A 132 -8.89 -8.77 -16.80
CA ARG A 132 -7.71 -9.00 -17.62
C ARG A 132 -8.07 -9.19 -19.09
N GLY A 133 -9.10 -9.96 -19.36
CA GLY A 133 -9.56 -10.17 -20.75
C GLY A 133 -9.96 -8.87 -21.41
N ILE A 134 -10.71 -8.04 -20.70
CA ILE A 134 -11.14 -6.74 -21.23
C ILE A 134 -9.92 -5.84 -21.41
N ARG A 135 -9.03 -5.76 -20.40
CA ARG A 135 -7.83 -4.91 -20.47
C ARG A 135 -6.99 -5.23 -21.71
N LEU A 136 -6.80 -6.52 -22.00
CA LEU A 136 -5.97 -6.93 -23.12
C LEU A 136 -6.62 -6.65 -24.47
N SER A 137 -7.91 -6.41 -24.51
CA SER A 137 -8.64 -6.13 -25.75
C SER A 137 -8.80 -4.63 -26.04
N LEU A 138 -8.46 -3.75 -25.06
CA LEU A 138 -8.71 -2.33 -25.21
C LEU A 138 -7.57 -1.64 -25.95
N PRO A 139 -7.87 -0.66 -26.83
CA PRO A 139 -6.82 0.18 -27.42
C PRO A 139 -6.32 1.18 -26.38
N LYS A 140 -5.10 1.67 -26.57
CA LYS A 140 -4.58 2.74 -25.73
C LYS A 140 -5.40 4.00 -25.95
N GLU A 141 -5.77 4.67 -24.85
CA GLU A 141 -6.57 5.89 -24.93
C GLU A 141 -5.90 6.96 -25.79
N SER A 142 -4.57 7.07 -25.67
CA SER A 142 -3.83 8.06 -26.45
C SER A 142 -3.88 7.81 -27.96
N THR A 143 -4.25 6.62 -28.41
CA THR A 143 -4.33 6.31 -29.84
C THR A 143 -5.70 6.66 -30.44
N LEU A 144 -6.64 7.07 -29.59
CA LEU A 144 -8.00 7.41 -30.03
C LEU A 144 -8.11 8.90 -30.46
N LYS A 145 -7.04 9.65 -30.31
CA LYS A 145 -7.04 11.08 -30.62
C LYS A 145 -6.52 11.36 -32.02
#